data_0ca1cd52625f3f4d8e12d939f64bfac3
#
_entry.id   0ca1cd52625f3f4d8e12d939f64bfac3
#
_cell.length_a   1.000
_cell.length_b   1.000
_cell.length_c   1.000
_cell.angle_alpha   90.00
_cell.angle_beta   90.00
_cell.angle_gamma   90.00
#
_symmetry.space_group_name_H-M   'P 1'
#
loop_
_entity.id
_entity.type
_entity.pdbx_description
1 polymer ?
#
loop_
_entity_poly.entity_id
_entity_poly.type
_entity_poly.pdbx_seq_one_letter_code
_entity_poly.pdbx_strand_id
1 'polypeptide(L)'
;MGKRAGLPSLNILDAFARVTDVDTPDVPSEYVGMDRFAARKAIVARAEEEGWLKAIEKTRHVVPHGDRSGVVIEPWLTDQWYVDARVLAQPALKAVEQGDTVFEPASYAKIYFEWLRNIEPWCISRQLWWGHRIPAWYGPNGEIYVAETEEDARELAMADYDSEVALTQDEDVLDTWFSSALWPFSTMGWPEKTEDLERFYPTSDLVTAADIIFFWVARMMMMGLHFMDGVAPFKRVIINGLVRDEKGQKMSKSKGNVIDPLGIIDELGADPLRFTMAILSGTRDIKLSKQRIEGYRNFGTKLWNAARFSQMNEAKRVADFD
;
A
#
# COMPACT_ATOMS: atom_id res chain seq x y z
N MET A 1 12.22 0.50 24.74
CA MET A 1 12.96 0.54 26.02
C MET A 1 14.26 1.32 25.87
N GLY A 2 15.15 1.03 24.92
CA GLY A 2 16.42 1.73 24.68
C GLY A 2 16.27 3.25 24.50
N LYS A 3 15.32 3.70 23.66
CA LYS A 3 15.06 5.13 23.43
C LYS A 3 14.69 5.89 24.72
N ARG A 4 13.94 5.25 25.65
CA ARG A 4 13.60 5.85 26.97
C ARG A 4 14.79 5.90 27.92
N ALA A 5 15.73 4.99 27.76
CA ALA A 5 16.96 4.90 28.58
C ALA A 5 18.16 5.65 27.95
N GLY A 6 17.96 6.31 26.80
CA GLY A 6 19.04 7.03 26.11
C GLY A 6 20.16 6.12 25.58
N LEU A 7 19.87 4.84 25.33
CA LEU A 7 20.88 3.91 24.82
C LEU A 7 21.13 4.16 23.32
N PRO A 8 22.38 4.07 22.87
CA PRO A 8 22.70 4.16 21.46
C PRO A 8 22.09 2.99 20.69
N SER A 9 21.77 3.24 19.42
CA SER A 9 21.37 2.18 18.48
C SER A 9 22.60 1.81 17.67
N LEU A 10 22.95 0.53 17.66
CA LEU A 10 24.18 0.03 17.05
C LEU A 10 23.86 -1.00 15.97
N ASN A 11 24.49 -0.88 14.79
CA ASN A 11 24.49 -1.92 13.78
C ASN A 11 25.58 -2.95 14.12
N ILE A 12 25.16 -4.19 14.33
CA ILE A 12 26.07 -5.33 14.50
C ILE A 12 26.09 -6.25 13.26
N LEU A 13 25.28 -5.91 12.26
CA LEU A 13 25.23 -6.60 10.98
C LEU A 13 25.36 -5.56 9.85
N ASP A 14 26.01 -5.95 8.76
CA ASP A 14 26.08 -5.18 7.52
C ASP A 14 24.83 -5.39 6.63
N ALA A 15 24.79 -4.74 5.47
CA ALA A 15 23.70 -4.84 4.49
C ALA A 15 23.49 -6.27 3.96
N PHE A 16 24.47 -7.18 4.12
CA PHE A 16 24.41 -8.57 3.73
C PHE A 16 24.12 -9.51 4.90
N ALA A 17 23.74 -8.95 6.04
CA ALA A 17 23.49 -9.67 7.29
C ALA A 17 24.73 -10.47 7.79
N ARG A 18 25.91 -9.92 7.58
CA ARG A 18 27.16 -10.40 8.16
C ARG A 18 27.53 -9.55 9.35
N VAL A 19 28.16 -10.17 10.33
CA VAL A 19 28.64 -9.45 11.53
C VAL A 19 29.63 -8.37 11.13
N THR A 20 29.45 -7.15 11.66
CA THR A 20 30.33 -6.00 11.42
C THR A 20 30.74 -5.34 12.74
N ASP A 21 31.90 -4.69 12.75
CA ASP A 21 32.44 -3.88 13.85
C ASP A 21 32.45 -2.37 13.55
N VAL A 22 31.92 -1.95 12.38
CA VAL A 22 32.01 -0.55 11.92
C VAL A 22 31.40 0.43 12.94
N ASP A 23 30.19 0.15 13.45
CA ASP A 23 29.51 0.98 14.46
C ASP A 23 29.75 0.46 15.91
N THR A 24 30.40 -0.68 16.06
CA THR A 24 30.50 -1.42 17.32
C THR A 24 31.88 -2.06 17.45
N PRO A 25 32.93 -1.29 17.77
CA PRO A 25 34.30 -1.78 17.81
C PRO A 25 34.54 -2.86 18.86
N ASP A 26 33.62 -3.05 19.80
CA ASP A 26 33.69 -4.10 20.82
C ASP A 26 33.22 -5.49 20.32
N VAL A 27 32.81 -5.60 19.06
CA VAL A 27 32.51 -6.92 18.46
C VAL A 27 33.79 -7.73 18.33
N PRO A 28 33.87 -8.95 18.91
CA PRO A 28 35.07 -9.78 18.80
C PRO A 28 35.43 -10.07 17.34
N SER A 29 36.67 -9.86 16.98
CA SER A 29 37.19 -9.96 15.61
C SER A 29 36.95 -11.31 14.94
N GLU A 30 36.88 -12.40 15.73
CA GLU A 30 36.61 -13.74 15.25
C GLU A 30 35.19 -13.91 14.65
N TYR A 31 34.23 -13.01 14.97
CA TYR A 31 32.88 -13.07 14.41
C TYR A 31 32.71 -12.13 13.21
N VAL A 32 33.58 -11.15 13.03
CA VAL A 32 33.46 -10.15 11.95
C VAL A 32 33.50 -10.83 10.57
N GLY A 33 32.56 -10.49 9.71
CA GLY A 33 32.38 -11.09 8.39
C GLY A 33 31.61 -12.41 8.37
N MET A 34 31.28 -13.01 9.53
CA MET A 34 30.47 -14.21 9.58
C MET A 34 29.01 -13.93 9.20
N ASP A 35 28.39 -14.87 8.47
CA ASP A 35 26.93 -14.90 8.31
C ASP A 35 26.26 -14.96 9.68
N ARG A 36 25.14 -14.26 9.84
CA ARG A 36 24.37 -14.14 11.10
C ARG A 36 24.04 -15.49 11.76
N PHE A 37 23.70 -16.51 10.96
CA PHE A 37 23.37 -17.82 11.51
C PHE A 37 24.62 -18.60 11.91
N ALA A 38 25.71 -18.44 11.17
CA ALA A 38 27.00 -19.02 11.53
C ALA A 38 27.56 -18.37 12.82
N ALA A 39 27.48 -17.04 12.93
CA ALA A 39 27.87 -16.30 14.12
C ALA A 39 27.05 -16.73 15.35
N ARG A 40 25.73 -16.82 15.22
CA ARG A 40 24.87 -17.30 16.31
C ARG A 40 25.28 -18.68 16.81
N LYS A 41 25.57 -19.60 15.88
CA LYS A 41 26.03 -20.95 16.24
C LYS A 41 27.37 -20.92 16.94
N ALA A 42 28.32 -20.11 16.46
CA ALA A 42 29.65 -19.97 17.07
C ALA A 42 29.58 -19.37 18.47
N ILE A 43 28.79 -18.30 18.66
CA ILE A 43 28.60 -17.65 19.97
C ILE A 43 27.98 -18.62 20.98
N VAL A 44 26.97 -19.41 20.58
CA VAL A 44 26.34 -20.39 21.48
C VAL A 44 27.33 -21.49 21.87
N ALA A 45 28.13 -21.99 20.93
CA ALA A 45 29.15 -23.01 21.22
C ALA A 45 30.21 -22.48 22.20
N ARG A 46 30.70 -21.25 21.98
CA ARG A 46 31.63 -20.59 22.89
C ARG A 46 31.04 -20.37 24.27
N ALA A 47 29.75 -19.96 24.32
CA ALA A 47 29.05 -19.77 25.60
C ALA A 47 28.95 -21.07 26.43
N GLU A 48 28.81 -22.20 25.75
CA GLU A 48 28.79 -23.53 26.38
C GLU A 48 30.18 -23.90 26.87
N GLU A 49 31.20 -23.71 26.05
CA GLU A 49 32.62 -24.00 26.38
C GLU A 49 33.12 -23.15 27.55
N GLU A 50 32.80 -21.88 27.57
CA GLU A 50 33.23 -20.96 28.64
C GLU A 50 32.30 -20.99 29.89
N GLY A 51 31.23 -21.78 29.86
CA GLY A 51 30.37 -22.05 31.01
C GLY A 51 29.39 -20.92 31.39
N TRP A 52 29.17 -19.92 30.49
CA TRP A 52 28.18 -18.88 30.74
C TRP A 52 26.83 -19.10 30.05
N LEU A 53 26.68 -20.18 29.28
CA LEU A 53 25.40 -20.63 28.78
C LEU A 53 24.61 -21.34 29.89
N LYS A 54 23.48 -20.77 30.29
CA LYS A 54 22.63 -21.35 31.31
C LYS A 54 21.67 -22.40 30.76
N ALA A 55 20.98 -22.08 29.68
CA ALA A 55 20.01 -22.96 29.02
C ALA A 55 19.68 -22.45 27.63
N ILE A 56 19.24 -23.37 26.75
CA ILE A 56 18.62 -23.03 25.47
C ILE A 56 17.16 -23.44 25.55
N GLU A 57 16.25 -22.46 25.55
CA GLU A 57 14.83 -22.67 25.60
C GLU A 57 14.18 -22.41 24.24
N LYS A 58 13.31 -23.32 23.79
CA LYS A 58 12.55 -23.13 22.55
C LYS A 58 11.40 -22.18 22.82
N THR A 59 11.47 -20.99 22.25
CA THR A 59 10.43 -19.98 22.34
C THR A 59 9.73 -19.79 21.00
N ARG A 60 8.40 -19.69 21.01
CA ARG A 60 7.63 -19.35 19.81
C ARG A 60 7.54 -17.83 19.67
N HIS A 61 8.08 -17.31 18.60
CA HIS A 61 8.00 -15.88 18.27
C HIS A 61 7.79 -15.68 16.76
N VAL A 62 7.39 -14.47 16.37
CA VAL A 62 7.24 -14.11 14.96
C VAL A 62 8.59 -13.67 14.42
N VAL A 63 9.03 -14.30 13.34
CA VAL A 63 10.26 -13.96 12.64
C VAL A 63 9.89 -13.20 11.37
N PRO A 64 10.36 -11.96 11.15
CA PRO A 64 10.09 -11.22 9.95
C PRO A 64 10.79 -11.86 8.74
N HIS A 65 10.07 -11.87 7.62
CA HIS A 65 10.57 -12.38 6.34
C HIS A 65 10.31 -11.36 5.25
N GLY A 66 11.19 -11.31 4.26
CA GLY A 66 11.00 -10.48 3.10
C GLY A 66 9.80 -10.94 2.27
N ASP A 67 8.89 -10.03 1.94
CA ASP A 67 7.63 -10.35 1.26
C ASP A 67 7.81 -11.05 -0.08
N ARG A 68 8.93 -10.80 -0.76
CA ARG A 68 9.21 -11.35 -2.08
C ARG A 68 10.17 -12.52 -2.05
N SER A 69 11.22 -12.43 -1.23
CA SER A 69 12.26 -13.44 -1.14
C SER A 69 11.90 -14.60 -0.20
N GLY A 70 11.02 -14.38 0.77
CA GLY A 70 10.75 -15.34 1.85
C GLY A 70 11.92 -15.54 2.81
N VAL A 71 13.01 -14.77 2.64
CA VAL A 71 14.21 -14.88 3.49
C VAL A 71 13.97 -14.15 4.81
N VAL A 72 14.50 -14.68 5.89
CA VAL A 72 14.52 -14.02 7.20
C VAL A 72 15.25 -12.68 7.08
N ILE A 73 14.62 -11.60 7.54
CA ILE A 73 15.22 -10.26 7.58
C ILE A 73 15.60 -9.91 9.01
N GLU A 74 16.66 -9.12 9.15
CA GLU A 74 17.14 -8.59 10.43
C GLU A 74 16.92 -7.08 10.47
N PRO A 75 16.69 -6.49 11.65
CA PRO A 75 16.71 -5.04 11.81
C PRO A 75 18.08 -4.47 11.41
N TRP A 76 18.08 -3.46 10.56
CA TRP A 76 19.26 -2.76 10.11
C TRP A 76 18.98 -1.26 10.07
N LEU A 77 19.86 -0.47 10.70
CA LEU A 77 19.75 0.98 10.68
C LEU A 77 20.40 1.51 9.41
N THR A 78 19.63 2.23 8.63
CA THR A 78 20.09 2.91 7.42
C THR A 78 19.27 4.18 7.22
N ASP A 79 19.84 5.14 6.52
CA ASP A 79 19.14 6.35 6.16
C ASP A 79 18.02 6.02 5.17
N GLN A 80 16.88 6.64 5.38
CA GLN A 80 15.68 6.45 4.56
C GLN A 80 14.99 7.80 4.35
N TRP A 81 14.26 7.91 3.26
CA TRP A 81 13.41 9.07 3.00
C TRP A 81 12.08 8.93 3.72
N TYR A 82 11.68 9.99 4.43
CA TYR A 82 10.43 10.04 5.16
C TYR A 82 9.61 11.27 4.79
N VAL A 83 8.30 11.08 4.70
CA VAL A 83 7.31 12.16 4.73
C VAL A 83 6.86 12.38 6.16
N ASP A 84 6.86 13.62 6.64
CA ASP A 84 6.22 13.97 7.91
C ASP A 84 4.70 13.93 7.78
N ALA A 85 4.19 12.70 7.81
CA ALA A 85 2.78 12.44 7.63
C ALA A 85 1.90 13.01 8.76
N ARG A 86 2.48 13.32 9.93
CA ARG A 86 1.74 13.94 11.05
C ARG A 86 1.26 15.33 10.69
N VAL A 87 2.08 16.11 9.99
CA VAL A 87 1.71 17.45 9.52
C VAL A 87 0.60 17.37 8.47
N LEU A 88 0.77 16.46 7.48
CA LEU A 88 -0.19 16.28 6.39
C LEU A 88 -1.53 15.66 6.84
N ALA A 89 -1.53 14.90 7.92
CA ALA A 89 -2.74 14.29 8.47
C ALA A 89 -3.73 15.32 9.06
N GLN A 90 -3.27 16.46 9.55
CA GLN A 90 -4.13 17.42 10.24
C GLN A 90 -5.21 18.00 9.31
N PRO A 91 -4.90 18.56 8.12
CA PRO A 91 -5.94 18.98 7.19
C PRO A 91 -6.80 17.82 6.69
N ALA A 92 -6.24 16.63 6.52
CA ALA A 92 -6.99 15.44 6.09
C ALA A 92 -8.04 14.98 7.13
N LEU A 93 -7.73 15.06 8.42
CA LEU A 93 -8.68 14.81 9.50
C LEU A 93 -9.82 15.85 9.47
N LYS A 94 -9.47 17.14 9.38
CA LYS A 94 -10.45 18.24 9.37
C LYS A 94 -11.42 18.15 8.19
N ALA A 95 -10.94 17.82 6.99
CA ALA A 95 -11.77 17.69 5.80
C ALA A 95 -12.90 16.68 5.98
N VAL A 96 -12.64 15.55 6.66
CA VAL A 96 -13.67 14.53 6.93
C VAL A 96 -14.53 14.93 8.15
N GLU A 97 -13.97 15.56 9.18
CA GLU A 97 -14.72 16.06 10.34
C GLU A 97 -15.72 17.17 9.97
N GLN A 98 -15.36 18.01 9.00
CA GLN A 98 -16.20 19.12 8.50
C GLN A 98 -17.20 18.68 7.42
N GLY A 99 -17.02 17.46 6.88
CA GLY A 99 -17.91 16.92 5.84
C GLY A 99 -17.54 17.32 4.42
N ASP A 100 -16.35 17.90 4.18
CA ASP A 100 -15.83 18.16 2.84
C ASP A 100 -15.65 16.88 2.05
N THR A 101 -15.30 15.80 2.77
CA THR A 101 -15.29 14.41 2.27
C THR A 101 -16.09 13.52 3.22
N VAL A 102 -17.02 12.74 2.68
CA VAL A 102 -17.83 11.80 3.47
C VAL A 102 -17.58 10.35 3.06
N PHE A 103 -17.61 9.44 4.04
CA PHE A 103 -17.51 7.99 3.79
C PHE A 103 -18.89 7.37 3.68
N GLU A 104 -19.06 6.47 2.74
CA GLU A 104 -20.29 5.72 2.53
C GLU A 104 -19.99 4.20 2.46
N PRO A 105 -20.42 3.40 3.45
CA PRO A 105 -21.09 3.74 4.70
C PRO A 105 -20.23 4.58 5.68
N ALA A 106 -20.88 5.47 6.43
CA ALA A 106 -20.20 6.37 7.38
C ALA A 106 -19.35 5.67 8.46
N SER A 107 -19.66 4.40 8.76
CA SER A 107 -18.90 3.61 9.74
C SER A 107 -17.43 3.42 9.38
N TYR A 108 -17.06 3.52 8.11
CA TYR A 108 -15.68 3.39 7.66
C TYR A 108 -14.81 4.62 7.96
N ALA A 109 -15.40 5.77 8.19
CA ALA A 109 -14.67 6.96 8.64
C ALA A 109 -13.93 6.70 9.96
N LYS A 110 -14.42 5.78 10.79
CA LYS A 110 -13.75 5.41 12.05
C LYS A 110 -12.35 4.84 11.80
N ILE A 111 -12.18 3.98 10.80
CA ILE A 111 -10.88 3.39 10.43
C ILE A 111 -9.93 4.49 9.95
N TYR A 112 -10.42 5.41 9.13
CA TYR A 112 -9.67 6.56 8.64
C TYR A 112 -9.17 7.45 9.79
N PHE A 113 -10.04 7.83 10.72
CA PHE A 113 -9.70 8.66 11.87
C PHE A 113 -8.71 7.97 12.81
N GLU A 114 -8.93 6.69 13.11
CA GLU A 114 -8.05 5.93 13.99
C GLU A 114 -6.63 5.86 13.45
N TRP A 115 -6.49 5.61 12.16
CA TRP A 115 -5.18 5.54 11.51
C TRP A 115 -4.48 6.90 11.46
N LEU A 116 -5.16 7.97 11.03
CA LEU A 116 -4.55 9.29 10.90
C LEU A 116 -4.20 9.92 12.26
N ARG A 117 -4.99 9.69 13.31
CA ARG A 117 -4.67 10.20 14.65
C ARG A 117 -3.44 9.54 15.26
N ASN A 118 -3.11 8.33 14.85
CA ASN A 118 -1.95 7.57 15.32
C ASN A 118 -0.87 7.44 14.24
N ILE A 119 -0.88 8.32 13.22
CA ILE A 119 0.03 8.21 12.09
C ILE A 119 1.48 8.44 12.53
N GLU A 120 2.37 7.60 12.05
CA GLU A 120 3.81 7.75 12.18
C GLU A 120 4.42 8.30 10.88
N PRO A 121 5.66 8.84 10.92
CA PRO A 121 6.36 9.25 9.71
C PRO A 121 6.36 8.15 8.66
N TRP A 122 6.06 8.51 7.43
CA TRP A 122 5.93 7.55 6.35
C TRP A 122 7.23 7.41 5.59
N CYS A 123 7.90 6.26 5.74
CA CYS A 123 9.06 5.91 4.94
C CYS A 123 8.62 5.68 3.48
N ILE A 124 9.20 6.44 2.56
CA ILE A 124 8.86 6.43 1.13
C ILE A 124 9.93 5.81 0.24
N SER A 125 11.10 5.52 0.76
CA SER A 125 12.18 4.85 0.03
C SER A 125 12.06 3.33 0.10
N ARG A 126 12.38 2.67 -1.03
CA ARG A 126 12.33 1.21 -1.17
C ARG A 126 13.58 0.73 -1.90
N GLN A 127 14.21 -0.31 -1.37
CA GLN A 127 15.39 -0.97 -1.96
C GLN A 127 14.92 -2.00 -2.99
N LEU A 128 14.39 -1.52 -4.13
CA LEU A 128 13.88 -2.33 -5.22
C LEU A 128 14.59 -1.97 -6.53
N TRP A 129 14.72 -2.93 -7.42
CA TRP A 129 15.37 -2.72 -8.71
C TRP A 129 14.48 -2.02 -9.76
N TRP A 130 13.18 -1.96 -9.49
CA TRP A 130 12.21 -1.36 -10.39
C TRP A 130 11.26 -0.43 -9.64
N GLY A 131 11.10 0.77 -10.18
CA GLY A 131 10.19 1.79 -9.66
C GLY A 131 10.61 3.19 -10.10
N HIS A 132 9.96 4.21 -9.55
CA HIS A 132 10.35 5.60 -9.74
C HIS A 132 11.55 5.89 -8.83
N ARG A 133 12.71 6.06 -9.43
CA ARG A 133 13.93 6.36 -8.69
C ARG A 133 13.80 7.70 -7.96
N ILE A 134 14.30 7.76 -6.75
CA ILE A 134 14.24 8.99 -5.94
C ILE A 134 15.06 10.07 -6.63
N PRO A 135 14.46 11.26 -6.90
CA PRO A 135 15.12 12.35 -7.62
C PRO A 135 16.01 13.18 -6.68
N ALA A 136 16.97 12.52 -6.07
CA ALA A 136 17.94 13.10 -5.15
C ALA A 136 19.35 12.67 -5.54
N TRP A 137 20.30 13.59 -5.46
CA TRP A 137 21.69 13.38 -5.79
C TRP A 137 22.56 13.80 -4.60
N TYR A 138 23.59 13.03 -4.33
CA TYR A 138 24.50 13.24 -3.23
C TYR A 138 25.82 13.82 -3.73
N GLY A 139 26.22 14.92 -3.13
CA GLY A 139 27.54 15.54 -3.34
C GLY A 139 28.67 14.80 -2.58
N PRO A 140 29.93 15.18 -2.84
CA PRO A 140 31.11 14.52 -2.24
C PRO A 140 31.16 14.52 -0.71
N ASN A 141 30.59 15.53 -0.07
CA ASN A 141 30.57 15.66 1.40
C ASN A 141 29.21 15.26 2.01
N GLY A 142 28.31 14.64 1.21
CA GLY A 142 27.01 14.17 1.65
C GLY A 142 25.87 15.21 1.56
N GLU A 143 26.09 16.32 0.86
CA GLU A 143 25.02 17.27 0.53
C GLU A 143 23.98 16.61 -0.37
N ILE A 144 22.72 17.03 -0.23
CA ILE A 144 21.60 16.43 -0.95
C ILE A 144 20.97 17.48 -1.86
N TYR A 145 20.92 17.18 -3.15
CA TYR A 145 20.29 17.99 -4.18
C TYR A 145 19.07 17.27 -4.73
N VAL A 146 17.90 17.83 -4.53
CA VAL A 146 16.64 17.28 -5.06
C VAL A 146 16.26 18.07 -6.30
N ALA A 147 16.18 17.39 -7.44
CA ALA A 147 15.87 18.02 -8.73
C ALA A 147 15.17 17.03 -9.65
N GLU A 148 14.58 17.52 -10.73
CA GLU A 148 13.90 16.68 -11.71
C GLU A 148 14.90 15.89 -12.58
N THR A 149 16.03 16.54 -12.94
CA THR A 149 17.09 15.96 -13.76
C THR A 149 18.45 16.03 -13.06
N GLU A 150 19.40 15.25 -13.55
CA GLU A 150 20.79 15.31 -13.07
C GLU A 150 21.46 16.65 -13.40
N GLU A 151 21.08 17.23 -14.56
CA GLU A 151 21.56 18.55 -14.99
C GLU A 151 21.14 19.62 -14.00
N ASP A 152 19.87 19.66 -13.60
CA ASP A 152 19.36 20.60 -12.62
C ASP A 152 20.03 20.40 -11.24
N ALA A 153 20.27 19.14 -10.84
CA ALA A 153 20.99 18.83 -9.61
C ALA A 153 22.45 19.34 -9.66
N ARG A 154 23.10 19.24 -10.80
CA ARG A 154 24.47 19.78 -10.99
C ARG A 154 24.49 21.31 -10.91
N GLU A 155 23.50 21.99 -11.48
CA GLU A 155 23.37 23.45 -11.35
C GLU A 155 23.22 23.87 -9.90
N LEU A 156 22.41 23.15 -9.11
CA LEU A 156 22.28 23.40 -7.66
C LEU A 156 23.61 23.18 -6.92
N ALA A 157 24.33 22.09 -7.23
CA ALA A 157 25.62 21.79 -6.63
C ALA A 157 26.71 22.80 -6.98
N MET A 158 26.71 23.31 -8.22
CA MET A 158 27.68 24.34 -8.63
C MET A 158 27.57 25.63 -7.79
N ALA A 159 26.38 25.95 -7.27
CA ALA A 159 26.20 27.10 -6.39
C ALA A 159 26.89 26.91 -5.02
N ASP A 160 27.02 25.66 -4.56
CA ASP A 160 27.63 25.36 -3.27
C ASP A 160 29.16 25.12 -3.38
N TYR A 161 29.63 24.55 -4.50
CA TYR A 161 31.01 24.12 -4.67
C TYR A 161 31.89 25.07 -5.50
N ASP A 162 31.31 26.10 -6.14
CA ASP A 162 32.01 27.00 -7.09
C ASP A 162 32.70 26.27 -8.25
N SER A 163 32.38 24.97 -8.45
CA SER A 163 32.97 24.11 -9.48
C SER A 163 32.08 22.90 -9.74
N GLU A 164 32.26 22.27 -10.91
CA GLU A 164 31.60 21.01 -11.22
C GLU A 164 32.09 19.88 -10.29
N VAL A 165 31.17 19.18 -9.65
CA VAL A 165 31.43 18.02 -8.79
C VAL A 165 30.66 16.80 -9.29
N ALA A 166 31.19 15.62 -8.98
CA ALA A 166 30.52 14.36 -9.27
C ALA A 166 29.34 14.18 -8.30
N LEU A 167 28.16 13.94 -8.84
CA LEU A 167 26.96 13.62 -8.07
C LEU A 167 26.59 12.14 -8.24
N THR A 168 26.07 11.55 -7.18
CA THR A 168 25.57 10.18 -7.19
C THR A 168 24.07 10.19 -6.88
N GLN A 169 23.24 9.71 -7.83
CA GLN A 169 21.80 9.62 -7.60
C GLN A 169 21.48 8.53 -6.58
N ASP A 170 20.47 8.78 -5.74
CA ASP A 170 19.93 7.80 -4.81
C ASP A 170 19.57 6.49 -5.56
N GLU A 171 19.93 5.35 -5.01
CA GLU A 171 19.68 4.03 -5.61
C GLU A 171 18.27 3.52 -5.33
N ASP A 172 17.62 4.06 -4.31
CA ASP A 172 16.28 3.67 -3.91
C ASP A 172 15.20 4.19 -4.86
N VAL A 173 14.06 3.54 -4.82
CA VAL A 173 12.86 3.94 -5.55
C VAL A 173 11.77 4.38 -4.59
N LEU A 174 10.84 5.20 -5.07
CA LEU A 174 9.69 5.64 -4.29
C LEU A 174 8.72 4.48 -4.01
N ASP A 175 8.12 4.49 -2.83
CA ASP A 175 6.98 3.65 -2.48
C ASP A 175 5.87 3.80 -3.52
N THR A 176 5.33 2.71 -4.02
CA THR A 176 4.20 2.69 -4.97
C THR A 176 3.04 3.57 -4.49
N TRP A 177 2.79 3.58 -3.18
CA TRP A 177 1.72 4.38 -2.60
C TRP A 177 2.01 5.88 -2.60
N PHE A 178 3.28 6.30 -2.74
CA PHE A 178 3.62 7.71 -2.92
C PHE A 178 3.12 8.21 -4.26
N SER A 179 3.49 7.53 -5.34
CA SER A 179 3.00 7.87 -6.69
C SER A 179 1.47 7.73 -6.79
N SER A 180 0.90 6.69 -6.20
CA SER A 180 -0.55 6.46 -6.18
C SER A 180 -1.32 7.54 -5.42
N ALA A 181 -0.69 8.19 -4.44
CA ALA A 181 -1.30 9.29 -3.69
C ALA A 181 -1.48 10.57 -4.53
N LEU A 182 -0.71 10.72 -5.60
CA LEU A 182 -0.80 11.86 -6.51
C LEU A 182 -1.87 11.67 -7.60
N TRP A 183 -2.42 10.46 -7.71
CA TRP A 183 -3.32 10.06 -8.81
C TRP A 183 -4.49 11.01 -9.06
N PRO A 184 -5.19 11.57 -8.05
CA PRO A 184 -6.37 12.41 -8.26
C PRO A 184 -6.10 13.70 -9.05
N PHE A 185 -4.85 14.14 -9.16
CA PHE A 185 -4.47 15.36 -9.85
C PHE A 185 -3.35 15.15 -10.87
N SER A 186 -2.40 14.24 -10.65
CA SER A 186 -1.29 13.99 -11.58
C SER A 186 -1.77 13.44 -12.93
N THR A 187 -2.80 12.59 -12.93
CA THR A 187 -3.38 12.02 -14.18
C THR A 187 -4.13 13.06 -15.02
N MET A 188 -4.44 14.22 -14.44
CA MET A 188 -5.09 15.34 -15.11
C MET A 188 -4.10 16.46 -15.50
N GLY A 189 -2.80 16.16 -15.46
CA GLY A 189 -1.73 17.00 -15.96
C GLY A 189 -1.04 17.89 -14.93
N TRP A 190 -1.38 17.76 -13.61
CA TRP A 190 -0.59 18.45 -12.60
C TRP A 190 0.91 18.10 -12.73
N PRO A 191 1.86 19.05 -12.57
CA PRO A 191 1.70 20.40 -12.01
C PRO A 191 1.18 21.48 -12.98
N GLU A 192 0.95 21.14 -14.24
CA GLU A 192 0.42 22.08 -15.21
C GLU A 192 -1.05 22.44 -14.91
N LYS A 193 -1.45 23.67 -15.23
CA LYS A 193 -2.85 24.13 -15.15
C LYS A 193 -3.58 23.73 -16.42
N THR A 194 -4.12 22.51 -16.45
CA THR A 194 -4.85 21.99 -17.59
C THR A 194 -6.36 22.18 -17.45
N GLU A 195 -7.08 22.19 -18.57
CA GLU A 195 -8.55 22.23 -18.56
C GLU A 195 -9.17 21.04 -17.85
N ASP A 196 -8.54 19.84 -17.95
CA ASP A 196 -9.00 18.65 -17.27
C ASP A 196 -8.86 18.76 -15.74
N LEU A 197 -7.75 19.32 -15.27
CA LEU A 197 -7.52 19.56 -13.84
C LEU A 197 -8.54 20.56 -13.29
N GLU A 198 -8.80 21.68 -13.97
CA GLU A 198 -9.79 22.67 -13.57
C GLU A 198 -11.21 22.10 -13.56
N ARG A 199 -11.53 21.22 -14.50
CA ARG A 199 -12.87 20.67 -14.67
C ARG A 199 -13.18 19.52 -13.75
N PHE A 200 -12.22 18.62 -13.50
CA PHE A 200 -12.44 17.35 -12.86
C PHE A 200 -11.86 17.22 -11.46
N TYR A 201 -11.04 18.16 -11.01
CA TYR A 201 -10.60 18.23 -9.62
C TYR A 201 -11.39 19.30 -8.86
N PRO A 202 -11.98 19.00 -7.69
CA PRO A 202 -12.08 17.69 -7.06
C PRO A 202 -13.06 16.76 -7.76
N THR A 203 -12.81 15.45 -7.66
CA THR A 203 -13.74 14.44 -8.16
C THR A 203 -14.93 14.26 -7.22
N SER A 204 -16.07 13.78 -7.75
CA SER A 204 -17.28 13.59 -6.94
C SER A 204 -17.16 12.37 -6.04
N ASP A 205 -16.79 11.24 -6.61
CA ASP A 205 -16.81 9.94 -5.96
C ASP A 205 -15.50 9.18 -6.15
N LEU A 206 -15.01 8.59 -5.06
CA LEU A 206 -13.99 7.56 -5.08
C LEU A 206 -14.64 6.24 -4.63
N VAL A 207 -14.55 5.20 -5.46
CA VAL A 207 -15.02 3.86 -5.10
C VAL A 207 -13.82 2.97 -4.82
N THR A 208 -13.75 2.39 -3.63
CA THR A 208 -12.64 1.53 -3.22
C THR A 208 -13.05 0.55 -2.13
N ALA A 209 -12.15 -0.36 -1.76
CA ALA A 209 -12.37 -1.31 -0.68
C ALA A 209 -11.73 -0.84 0.65
N ALA A 210 -12.24 -1.35 1.75
CA ALA A 210 -11.84 -0.93 3.09
C ALA A 210 -10.36 -1.22 3.43
N ASP A 211 -9.75 -2.21 2.81
CA ASP A 211 -8.38 -2.64 3.10
C ASP A 211 -7.31 -1.66 2.61
N ILE A 212 -7.66 -0.70 1.74
CA ILE A 212 -6.76 0.33 1.27
C ILE A 212 -7.16 1.75 1.68
N ILE A 213 -8.06 1.91 2.65
CA ILE A 213 -8.41 3.24 3.19
C ILE A 213 -7.16 3.98 3.65
N PHE A 214 -6.31 3.35 4.44
CA PHE A 214 -5.10 3.98 4.96
C PHE A 214 -3.92 3.97 3.97
N PHE A 215 -3.85 2.99 3.07
CA PHE A 215 -2.79 2.95 2.07
C PHE A 215 -3.01 3.94 0.93
N TRP A 216 -4.25 4.15 0.52
CA TRP A 216 -4.58 4.92 -0.67
C TRP A 216 -5.43 6.14 -0.38
N VAL A 217 -6.63 5.96 0.21
CA VAL A 217 -7.56 7.08 0.44
C VAL A 217 -6.93 8.17 1.30
N ALA A 218 -6.40 7.79 2.48
CA ALA A 218 -5.81 8.74 3.40
C ALA A 218 -4.59 9.45 2.80
N ARG A 219 -3.78 8.73 2.02
CA ARG A 219 -2.61 9.32 1.35
C ARG A 219 -3.00 10.27 0.22
N MET A 220 -4.00 9.94 -0.58
CA MET A 220 -4.55 10.86 -1.58
C MET A 220 -5.15 12.11 -0.92
N MET A 221 -5.83 11.97 0.21
CA MET A 221 -6.35 13.11 0.99
C MET A 221 -5.21 14.01 1.47
N MET A 222 -4.16 13.45 2.06
CA MET A 222 -2.99 14.21 2.52
C MET A 222 -2.32 14.97 1.38
N MET A 223 -2.00 14.28 0.28
CA MET A 223 -1.29 14.88 -0.85
C MET A 223 -2.18 15.87 -1.62
N GLY A 224 -3.45 15.53 -1.84
CA GLY A 224 -4.39 16.42 -2.51
C GLY A 224 -4.57 17.74 -1.75
N LEU A 225 -4.83 17.69 -0.44
CA LEU A 225 -4.94 18.88 0.38
C LEU A 225 -3.65 19.72 0.44
N HIS A 226 -2.49 19.05 0.33
CA HIS A 226 -1.20 19.73 0.34
C HIS A 226 -0.89 20.45 -0.99
N PHE A 227 -1.08 19.77 -2.12
CA PHE A 227 -0.67 20.26 -3.43
C PHE A 227 -1.75 21.04 -4.17
N MET A 228 -3.02 20.92 -3.75
CA MET A 228 -4.16 21.52 -4.43
C MET A 228 -4.86 22.55 -3.54
N ASP A 229 -4.08 23.47 -2.97
CA ASP A 229 -4.55 24.67 -2.24
C ASP A 229 -5.58 24.38 -1.14
N GLY A 230 -5.46 23.23 -0.46
CA GLY A 230 -6.36 22.83 0.61
C GLY A 230 -7.69 22.23 0.16
N VAL A 231 -7.86 21.98 -1.14
CA VAL A 231 -9.08 21.37 -1.70
C VAL A 231 -8.99 19.85 -1.59
N ALA A 232 -9.96 19.22 -0.89
CA ALA A 232 -10.03 17.77 -0.76
C ALA A 232 -10.28 17.11 -2.14
N PRO A 233 -9.59 15.98 -2.45
CA PRO A 233 -9.65 15.37 -3.78
C PRO A 233 -10.99 14.73 -4.12
N PHE A 234 -11.82 14.37 -3.13
CA PHE A 234 -13.12 13.70 -3.32
C PHE A 234 -14.16 14.27 -2.39
N LYS A 235 -15.40 14.36 -2.88
CA LYS A 235 -16.56 14.70 -2.05
C LYS A 235 -17.07 13.49 -1.28
N ARG A 236 -16.98 12.29 -1.87
CA ARG A 236 -17.49 11.06 -1.29
C ARG A 236 -16.56 9.87 -1.55
N VAL A 237 -16.33 9.05 -0.51
CA VAL A 237 -15.58 7.80 -0.58
C VAL A 237 -16.55 6.65 -0.35
N ILE A 238 -16.86 5.90 -1.39
CA ILE A 238 -17.77 4.77 -1.38
C ILE A 238 -16.97 3.49 -1.16
N ILE A 239 -17.26 2.78 -0.06
CA ILE A 239 -16.55 1.56 0.28
C ILE A 239 -17.34 0.35 -0.20
N ASN A 240 -16.77 -0.39 -1.14
CA ASN A 240 -17.34 -1.65 -1.63
C ASN A 240 -16.83 -2.85 -0.81
N GLY A 241 -17.61 -3.94 -0.85
CA GLY A 241 -17.21 -5.21 -0.25
C GLY A 241 -16.07 -5.89 -1.01
N LEU A 242 -15.22 -6.61 -0.31
CA LEU A 242 -14.19 -7.46 -0.90
C LEU A 242 -14.78 -8.78 -1.36
N VAL A 243 -14.44 -9.19 -2.60
CA VAL A 243 -14.78 -10.53 -3.10
C VAL A 243 -13.81 -11.54 -2.50
N ARG A 244 -14.37 -12.53 -1.82
CA ARG A 244 -13.66 -13.63 -1.15
C ARG A 244 -14.05 -14.97 -1.79
N ASP A 245 -13.20 -15.96 -1.62
CA ASP A 245 -13.54 -17.32 -2.04
C ASP A 245 -14.71 -17.91 -1.21
N GLU A 246 -15.14 -19.11 -1.55
CA GLU A 246 -16.24 -19.81 -0.87
C GLU A 246 -15.97 -20.03 0.63
N LYS A 247 -14.69 -20.14 1.02
CA LYS A 247 -14.26 -20.29 2.41
C LYS A 247 -14.15 -18.94 3.14
N GLY A 248 -14.41 -17.82 2.45
CA GLY A 248 -14.30 -16.47 2.99
C GLY A 248 -12.85 -15.96 3.07
N GLN A 249 -11.91 -16.59 2.38
CA GLN A 249 -10.51 -16.14 2.33
C GLN A 249 -10.33 -15.09 1.25
N LYS A 250 -9.43 -14.13 1.50
CA LYS A 250 -9.02 -13.15 0.48
C LYS A 250 -8.36 -13.89 -0.69
N MET A 251 -8.85 -13.60 -1.90
CA MET A 251 -8.28 -14.18 -3.11
C MET A 251 -6.90 -13.61 -3.39
N SER A 252 -5.93 -14.46 -3.72
CA SER A 252 -4.60 -14.04 -4.19
C SER A 252 -4.03 -15.06 -5.17
N LYS A 253 -3.23 -14.57 -6.12
CA LYS A 253 -2.54 -15.45 -7.09
C LYS A 253 -1.61 -16.46 -6.39
N SER A 254 -0.95 -16.03 -5.33
CA SER A 254 -0.03 -16.87 -4.54
C SER A 254 -0.73 -18.03 -3.80
N LYS A 255 -2.02 -17.86 -3.45
CA LYS A 255 -2.82 -18.91 -2.83
C LYS A 255 -3.54 -19.81 -3.82
N GLY A 256 -3.55 -19.44 -5.12
CA GLY A 256 -4.24 -20.22 -6.15
C GLY A 256 -5.76 -20.26 -6.01
N ASN A 257 -6.36 -19.36 -5.23
CA ASN A 257 -7.80 -19.30 -4.96
C ASN A 257 -8.52 -18.15 -5.72
N VAL A 258 -7.87 -17.62 -6.75
CA VAL A 258 -8.48 -16.59 -7.61
C VAL A 258 -9.50 -17.25 -8.53
N ILE A 259 -10.72 -16.74 -8.53
CA ILE A 259 -11.79 -17.16 -9.43
C ILE A 259 -11.70 -16.26 -10.68
N ASP A 260 -11.46 -16.87 -11.85
CA ASP A 260 -11.49 -16.17 -13.12
C ASP A 260 -12.93 -15.88 -13.52
N PRO A 261 -13.33 -14.60 -13.62
CA PRO A 261 -14.69 -14.24 -14.02
C PRO A 261 -15.00 -14.67 -15.45
N LEU A 262 -14.01 -14.73 -16.35
CA LEU A 262 -14.24 -15.15 -17.74
C LEU A 262 -14.66 -16.62 -17.81
N GLY A 263 -13.99 -17.50 -17.05
CA GLY A 263 -14.38 -18.92 -16.98
C GLY A 263 -15.80 -19.12 -16.45
N ILE A 264 -16.23 -18.28 -15.50
CA ILE A 264 -17.63 -18.30 -15.03
C ILE A 264 -18.60 -17.81 -16.11
N ILE A 265 -18.25 -16.76 -16.83
CA ILE A 265 -19.05 -16.20 -17.92
C ILE A 265 -19.24 -17.22 -19.03
N ASP A 266 -18.18 -17.92 -19.40
CA ASP A 266 -18.23 -18.97 -20.46
C ASP A 266 -19.16 -20.12 -20.06
N GLU A 267 -19.17 -20.49 -18.79
CA GLU A 267 -19.97 -21.62 -18.31
C GLU A 267 -21.42 -21.25 -17.95
N LEU A 268 -21.63 -20.11 -17.28
CA LEU A 268 -22.92 -19.74 -16.68
C LEU A 268 -23.59 -18.53 -17.33
N GLY A 269 -22.85 -17.79 -18.15
CA GLY A 269 -23.28 -16.54 -18.75
C GLY A 269 -22.90 -15.30 -17.93
N ALA A 270 -22.85 -14.16 -18.60
CA ALA A 270 -22.47 -12.88 -17.95
C ALA A 270 -23.54 -12.36 -16.98
N ASP A 271 -24.82 -12.49 -17.34
CA ASP A 271 -25.92 -11.94 -16.53
C ASP A 271 -26.01 -12.56 -15.13
N PRO A 272 -25.89 -13.88 -14.94
CA PRO A 272 -25.87 -14.47 -13.60
C PRO A 272 -24.75 -13.95 -12.72
N LEU A 273 -23.55 -13.78 -13.26
CA LEU A 273 -22.42 -13.23 -12.53
C LEU A 273 -22.68 -11.78 -12.14
N ARG A 274 -23.08 -10.93 -13.09
CA ARG A 274 -23.38 -9.50 -12.86
C ARG A 274 -24.52 -9.33 -11.86
N PHE A 275 -25.56 -10.13 -11.97
CA PHE A 275 -26.69 -10.10 -11.03
C PHE A 275 -26.28 -10.53 -9.62
N THR A 276 -25.39 -11.52 -9.51
CA THR A 276 -24.80 -11.91 -8.23
C THR A 276 -24.05 -10.75 -7.58
N MET A 277 -23.23 -10.05 -8.35
CA MET A 277 -22.46 -8.90 -7.84
C MET A 277 -23.39 -7.75 -7.45
N ALA A 278 -24.41 -7.46 -8.25
CA ALA A 278 -25.37 -6.39 -7.97
C ALA A 278 -26.17 -6.63 -6.67
N ILE A 279 -26.64 -7.85 -6.45
CA ILE A 279 -27.39 -8.19 -5.22
C ILE A 279 -26.50 -8.16 -3.97
N LEU A 280 -25.23 -8.52 -4.12
CA LEU A 280 -24.29 -8.53 -3.02
C LEU A 280 -23.61 -7.17 -2.79
N SER A 281 -23.89 -6.18 -3.64
CA SER A 281 -23.43 -4.81 -3.42
C SER A 281 -23.98 -4.28 -2.10
N GLY A 282 -23.16 -3.50 -1.36
CA GLY A 282 -23.50 -3.00 -0.02
C GLY A 282 -23.28 -4.00 1.12
N THR A 283 -22.88 -5.25 0.84
CA THR A 283 -22.41 -6.16 1.88
C THR A 283 -20.92 -5.92 2.17
N ARG A 284 -20.50 -6.13 3.42
CA ARG A 284 -19.12 -5.91 3.83
C ARG A 284 -18.12 -6.80 3.09
N ASP A 285 -18.45 -8.08 2.92
CA ASP A 285 -17.63 -9.06 2.22
C ASP A 285 -18.53 -9.95 1.35
N ILE A 286 -18.11 -10.17 0.11
CA ILE A 286 -18.84 -10.95 -0.88
C ILE A 286 -18.18 -12.34 -0.96
N LYS A 287 -18.83 -13.35 -0.36
CA LYS A 287 -18.43 -14.75 -0.58
C LYS A 287 -18.98 -15.20 -1.94
N LEU A 288 -18.09 -15.30 -2.92
CA LEU A 288 -18.46 -15.74 -4.26
C LEU A 288 -18.45 -17.28 -4.31
N SER A 289 -19.59 -17.87 -4.69
CA SER A 289 -19.70 -19.29 -4.93
C SER A 289 -20.41 -19.56 -6.25
N LYS A 290 -19.97 -20.61 -6.95
CA LYS A 290 -20.55 -21.05 -8.21
C LYS A 290 -22.03 -21.39 -8.04
N GLN A 291 -22.38 -22.08 -6.96
CA GLN A 291 -23.77 -22.45 -6.66
C GLN A 291 -24.72 -21.24 -6.57
N ARG A 292 -24.25 -20.13 -5.99
CA ARG A 292 -25.03 -18.90 -5.91
C ARG A 292 -25.26 -18.29 -7.29
N ILE A 293 -24.24 -18.27 -8.13
CA ILE A 293 -24.32 -17.75 -9.51
C ILE A 293 -25.30 -18.60 -10.33
N GLU A 294 -25.26 -19.93 -10.17
CA GLU A 294 -26.24 -20.85 -10.80
C GLU A 294 -27.66 -20.54 -10.37
N GLY A 295 -27.90 -20.21 -9.10
CA GLY A 295 -29.20 -19.78 -8.60
C GLY A 295 -29.75 -18.57 -9.36
N TYR A 296 -28.90 -17.58 -9.62
CA TYR A 296 -29.31 -16.40 -10.39
C TYR A 296 -29.46 -16.67 -11.90
N ARG A 297 -28.72 -17.62 -12.47
CA ARG A 297 -28.95 -18.12 -13.82
C ARG A 297 -30.35 -18.69 -13.93
N ASN A 298 -30.78 -19.48 -12.96
CA ASN A 298 -32.13 -20.05 -12.93
C ASN A 298 -33.20 -18.97 -12.83
N PHE A 299 -32.95 -17.87 -12.11
CA PHE A 299 -33.83 -16.71 -12.07
C PHE A 299 -33.95 -16.03 -13.45
N GLY A 300 -32.83 -15.81 -14.14
CA GLY A 300 -32.85 -15.30 -15.53
C GLY A 300 -33.64 -16.20 -16.49
N THR A 301 -33.44 -17.52 -16.39
CA THR A 301 -34.20 -18.51 -17.15
C THR A 301 -35.69 -18.44 -16.86
N LYS A 302 -36.07 -18.22 -15.59
CA LYS A 302 -37.49 -18.02 -15.20
C LYS A 302 -38.10 -16.79 -15.88
N LEU A 303 -37.41 -15.67 -15.91
CA LEU A 303 -37.86 -14.45 -16.60
C LEU A 303 -38.01 -14.68 -18.09
N TRP A 304 -37.06 -15.32 -18.72
CA TRP A 304 -37.11 -15.68 -20.14
C TRP A 304 -38.31 -16.57 -20.45
N ASN A 305 -38.50 -17.62 -19.67
CA ASN A 305 -39.60 -18.54 -19.85
C ASN A 305 -40.99 -17.87 -19.63
N ALA A 306 -41.09 -16.96 -18.67
CA ALA A 306 -42.33 -16.19 -18.45
C ALA A 306 -42.65 -15.30 -19.66
N ALA A 307 -41.63 -14.58 -20.18
CA ALA A 307 -41.80 -13.76 -21.39
C ALA A 307 -42.18 -14.62 -22.61
N ARG A 308 -41.51 -15.76 -22.82
CA ARG A 308 -41.79 -16.69 -23.89
C ARG A 308 -43.23 -17.28 -23.77
N PHE A 309 -43.62 -17.64 -22.56
CA PHE A 309 -44.98 -18.14 -22.31
C PHE A 309 -46.05 -17.08 -22.66
N SER A 310 -45.81 -15.83 -22.26
CA SER A 310 -46.70 -14.71 -22.61
C SER A 310 -46.80 -14.51 -24.12
N GLN A 311 -45.69 -14.58 -24.83
CA GLN A 311 -45.65 -14.49 -26.30
C GLN A 311 -46.40 -15.65 -26.98
N MET A 312 -46.20 -16.87 -26.49
CA MET A 312 -46.88 -18.06 -27.03
C MET A 312 -48.40 -18.02 -26.82
N ASN A 313 -48.85 -17.32 -25.79
CA ASN A 313 -50.28 -17.12 -25.51
C ASN A 313 -50.82 -15.79 -26.06
N GLU A 314 -50.04 -15.13 -26.96
CA GLU A 314 -50.44 -13.88 -27.61
C GLU A 314 -50.84 -12.76 -26.62
N ALA A 315 -50.28 -12.77 -25.41
CA ALA A 315 -50.57 -11.76 -24.40
C ALA A 315 -50.21 -10.36 -24.91
N LYS A 316 -51.17 -9.48 -24.98
CA LYS A 316 -51.00 -8.09 -25.43
C LYS A 316 -51.21 -7.13 -24.26
N ARG A 317 -50.45 -6.04 -24.27
CA ARG A 317 -50.70 -4.96 -23.32
C ARG A 317 -52.07 -4.35 -23.56
N VAL A 318 -52.87 -4.28 -22.53
CA VAL A 318 -54.15 -3.57 -22.56
C VAL A 318 -53.89 -2.12 -22.22
N ALA A 319 -54.44 -1.16 -23.01
CA ALA A 319 -54.11 0.26 -22.91
C ALA A 319 -54.51 0.88 -21.56
N ASP A 320 -55.53 0.34 -20.91
CA ASP A 320 -56.11 0.87 -19.66
C ASP A 320 -55.74 0.02 -18.42
N PHE A 321 -54.62 -0.71 -18.49
CA PHE A 321 -54.12 -1.47 -17.34
C PHE A 321 -53.09 -0.61 -16.59
N ASP A 322 -53.48 -0.12 -15.39
CA ASP A 322 -52.60 0.57 -14.45
C ASP A 322 -51.68 -0.40 -13.68
#